data_1f23a5aff852330f1e8a0dbaffeace68
#
_entry.id   1f23a5aff852330f1e8a0dbaffeace68
#
_cell.length_a   1.000
_cell.length_b   1.000
_cell.length_c   1.000
_cell.angle_alpha   90.00
_cell.angle_beta   90.00
_cell.angle_gamma   90.00
#
_symmetry.space_group_name_H-M   'P 1'
#
loop_
_entity.id
_entity.type
_entity.pdbx_description
1 polymer ?
#
loop_
_entity_poly.entity_id
_entity_poly.type
_entity_poly.pdbx_seq_one_letter_code
_entity_poly.pdbx_strand_id
1 'polypeptide(L)'
;MLERLNNAFAAQRQFTGNAAHELRTPLALMQAQLELFSAEHPDVRPETAEFLTLLREQTERLIQMTRALLEMSNLQQVARNERIQLAPMIEEIFTDLAPLSDKLGVTLTAEGDGIMTGSDALIYRLIFNLTENAVKYNRPGGSVRVSVTQELEKLLLRVSDTGYGIPEEYRRSIFQPFFRVDKSRSREYGGAGLGLSLVWEITNLHGGCVRVEESSDKGTTIAVELPAGAETEPSGADIS
;
A
#
# COMPACT_ATOMS: atom_id res chain seq x y z
N MET A 1 26.97 15.23 11.93
CA MET A 1 26.50 13.86 12.13
C MET A 1 25.24 13.58 11.31
N LEU A 2 24.21 14.42 11.34
CA LEU A 2 22.96 14.29 10.56
C LEU A 2 23.17 14.25 9.05
N GLU A 3 24.03 15.09 8.49
CA GLU A 3 24.35 15.08 7.05
C GLU A 3 24.97 13.75 6.56
N ARG A 4 25.87 13.17 7.35
CA ARG A 4 26.49 11.88 7.01
C ARG A 4 25.47 10.73 7.03
N LEU A 5 24.53 10.79 7.96
CA LEU A 5 23.44 9.83 8.06
C LEU A 5 22.48 9.97 6.87
N ASN A 6 22.10 11.18 6.51
CA ASN A 6 21.26 11.46 5.35
C ASN A 6 21.92 11.03 4.04
N ASN A 7 23.23 11.30 3.87
CA ASN A 7 23.99 10.88 2.69
C ASN A 7 24.10 9.35 2.61
N ALA A 8 24.27 8.65 3.74
CA ALA A 8 24.29 7.19 3.76
C ALA A 8 22.93 6.59 3.38
N PHE A 9 21.83 7.13 3.87
CA PHE A 9 20.49 6.71 3.48
C PHE A 9 20.17 7.04 2.02
N ALA A 10 20.62 8.17 1.50
CA ALA A 10 20.46 8.52 0.08
C ALA A 10 21.25 7.56 -0.82
N ALA A 11 22.50 7.26 -0.48
CA ALA A 11 23.33 6.29 -1.21
C ALA A 11 22.74 4.87 -1.17
N GLN A 12 22.22 4.43 -0.02
CA GLN A 12 21.57 3.13 0.13
C GLN A 12 20.31 3.04 -0.74
N ARG A 13 19.47 4.09 -0.76
CA ARG A 13 18.26 4.15 -1.60
C ARG A 13 18.61 4.13 -3.09
N GLN A 14 19.59 4.93 -3.50
CA GLN A 14 20.03 4.96 -4.90
C GLN A 14 20.59 3.59 -5.33
N PHE A 15 21.35 2.92 -4.48
CA PHE A 15 21.84 1.56 -4.74
C PHE A 15 20.67 0.58 -4.89
N THR A 16 19.69 0.64 -3.99
CA THR A 16 18.48 -0.21 -4.04
C THR A 16 17.68 0.05 -5.32
N GLY A 17 17.51 1.31 -5.70
CA GLY A 17 16.81 1.70 -6.93
C GLY A 17 17.54 1.17 -8.19
N ASN A 18 18.86 1.36 -8.28
CA ASN A 18 19.65 0.85 -9.39
C ASN A 18 19.61 -0.68 -9.48
N ALA A 19 19.76 -1.38 -8.34
CA ALA A 19 19.67 -2.83 -8.29
C ALA A 19 18.29 -3.35 -8.75
N ALA A 20 17.22 -2.67 -8.35
CA ALA A 20 15.87 -3.05 -8.77
C ALA A 20 15.64 -2.79 -10.27
N HIS A 21 16.22 -1.74 -10.85
CA HIS A 21 16.20 -1.53 -12.30
C HIS A 21 16.92 -2.65 -13.06
N GLU A 22 18.11 -3.03 -12.61
CA GLU A 22 18.91 -4.10 -13.21
C GLU A 22 18.24 -5.48 -13.08
N LEU A 23 17.45 -5.71 -12.03
CA LEU A 23 16.69 -6.96 -11.84
C LEU A 23 15.43 -7.03 -12.69
N ARG A 24 14.83 -5.91 -13.10
CA ARG A 24 13.59 -5.89 -13.89
C ARG A 24 13.74 -6.63 -15.22
N THR A 25 14.82 -6.37 -15.94
CA THR A 25 15.05 -6.93 -17.28
C THR A 25 15.20 -8.46 -17.26
N PRO A 26 16.06 -9.08 -16.42
CA PRO A 26 16.17 -10.53 -16.37
C PRO A 26 14.89 -11.21 -15.87
N LEU A 27 14.15 -10.59 -14.94
CA LEU A 27 12.89 -11.15 -14.46
C LEU A 27 11.79 -11.11 -15.54
N ALA A 28 11.70 -10.02 -16.32
CA ALA A 28 10.77 -9.94 -17.45
C ALA A 28 11.11 -10.99 -18.53
N LEU A 29 12.40 -11.24 -18.77
CA LEU A 29 12.85 -12.28 -19.70
C LEU A 29 12.48 -13.68 -19.20
N MET A 30 12.66 -13.96 -17.89
CA MET A 30 12.26 -15.24 -17.28
C MET A 30 10.75 -15.46 -17.41
N GLN A 31 9.95 -14.41 -17.16
CA GLN A 31 8.50 -14.49 -17.33
C GLN A 31 8.12 -14.82 -18.78
N ALA A 32 8.70 -14.10 -19.75
CA ALA A 32 8.44 -14.34 -21.17
C ALA A 32 8.84 -15.77 -21.60
N GLN A 33 9.97 -16.29 -21.09
CA GLN A 33 10.39 -17.67 -21.39
C GLN A 33 9.45 -18.72 -20.79
N LEU A 34 8.94 -18.50 -19.57
CA LEU A 34 7.95 -19.38 -18.94
C LEU A 34 6.63 -19.38 -19.70
N GLU A 35 6.18 -18.23 -20.17
CA GLU A 35 4.96 -18.08 -20.99
C GLU A 35 5.11 -18.77 -22.34
N LEU A 36 6.25 -18.54 -23.03
CA LEU A 36 6.55 -19.17 -24.32
C LEU A 36 6.62 -20.69 -24.19
N PHE A 37 7.36 -21.20 -23.20
CA PHE A 37 7.46 -22.65 -22.96
C PHE A 37 6.10 -23.27 -22.71
N SER A 38 5.25 -22.63 -21.92
CA SER A 38 3.90 -23.12 -21.62
C SER A 38 3.00 -23.12 -22.85
N ALA A 39 3.16 -22.14 -23.75
CA ALA A 39 2.40 -22.05 -24.99
C ALA A 39 2.85 -23.10 -26.03
N GLU A 40 4.17 -23.37 -26.12
CA GLU A 40 4.72 -24.35 -27.05
C GLU A 40 4.53 -25.81 -26.60
N HIS A 41 4.33 -26.05 -25.30
CA HIS A 41 4.21 -27.36 -24.70
C HIS A 41 2.92 -27.50 -23.86
N PRO A 42 1.72 -27.47 -24.48
CA PRO A 42 0.45 -27.56 -23.75
C PRO A 42 0.23 -28.91 -23.05
N ASP A 43 0.85 -29.99 -23.57
CA ASP A 43 0.66 -31.36 -23.10
C ASP A 43 1.80 -31.86 -22.18
N VAL A 44 2.37 -31.00 -21.33
CA VAL A 44 3.37 -31.43 -20.37
C VAL A 44 2.76 -32.33 -19.28
N ARG A 45 3.59 -33.19 -18.68
CA ARG A 45 3.19 -34.01 -17.56
C ARG A 45 2.69 -33.15 -16.39
N PRO A 46 1.70 -33.63 -15.59
CA PRO A 46 1.13 -32.85 -14.49
C PRO A 46 2.18 -32.28 -13.51
N GLU A 47 3.21 -33.06 -13.19
CA GLU A 47 4.31 -32.65 -12.29
C GLU A 47 5.11 -31.48 -12.90
N THR A 48 5.30 -31.48 -14.23
CA THR A 48 5.99 -30.39 -14.94
C THR A 48 5.11 -29.14 -14.97
N ALA A 49 3.80 -29.29 -15.18
CA ALA A 49 2.85 -28.18 -15.15
C ALA A 49 2.80 -27.51 -13.79
N GLU A 50 2.77 -28.29 -12.72
CA GLU A 50 2.83 -27.79 -11.33
C GLU A 50 4.15 -27.02 -11.07
N PHE A 51 5.28 -27.58 -11.49
CA PHE A 51 6.58 -26.92 -11.34
C PHE A 51 6.66 -25.58 -12.11
N LEU A 52 6.16 -25.53 -13.35
CA LEU A 52 6.08 -24.29 -14.14
C LEU A 52 5.18 -23.25 -13.49
N THR A 53 4.07 -23.67 -12.89
CA THR A 53 3.18 -22.79 -12.15
C THR A 53 3.90 -22.16 -10.95
N LEU A 54 4.60 -22.97 -10.17
CA LEU A 54 5.41 -22.48 -9.05
C LEU A 54 6.51 -21.51 -9.49
N LEU A 55 7.22 -21.79 -10.59
CA LEU A 55 8.22 -20.88 -11.12
C LEU A 55 7.62 -19.55 -11.58
N ARG A 56 6.46 -19.57 -12.23
CA ARG A 56 5.73 -18.35 -12.64
C ARG A 56 5.35 -17.50 -11.44
N GLU A 57 4.75 -18.11 -10.43
CA GLU A 57 4.38 -17.42 -9.18
C GLU A 57 5.60 -16.77 -8.50
N GLN A 58 6.73 -17.47 -8.43
CA GLN A 58 7.94 -16.92 -7.82
C GLN A 58 8.54 -15.78 -8.65
N THR A 59 8.54 -15.91 -9.99
CA THR A 59 9.02 -14.86 -10.90
C THR A 59 8.16 -13.61 -10.79
N GLU A 60 6.85 -13.76 -10.80
CA GLU A 60 5.91 -12.65 -10.63
C GLU A 60 6.07 -11.95 -9.28
N ARG A 61 6.27 -12.73 -8.22
CA ARG A 61 6.57 -12.20 -6.89
C ARG A 61 7.86 -11.36 -6.87
N LEU A 62 8.93 -11.82 -7.53
CA LEU A 62 10.18 -11.07 -7.65
C LEU A 62 9.99 -9.77 -8.44
N ILE A 63 9.20 -9.80 -9.52
CA ILE A 63 8.85 -8.61 -10.28
C ILE A 63 8.12 -7.59 -9.41
N GLN A 64 7.14 -8.02 -8.63
CA GLN A 64 6.42 -7.14 -7.71
C GLN A 64 7.34 -6.55 -6.64
N MET A 65 8.26 -7.34 -6.09
CA MET A 65 9.26 -6.86 -5.12
C MET A 65 10.18 -5.79 -5.73
N THR A 66 10.68 -6.01 -6.94
CA THR A 66 11.56 -5.05 -7.61
C THR A 66 10.84 -3.76 -7.96
N ARG A 67 9.56 -3.84 -8.40
CA ARG A 67 8.73 -2.65 -8.63
C ARG A 67 8.56 -1.83 -7.36
N ALA A 68 8.19 -2.46 -6.26
CA ALA A 68 7.98 -1.76 -5.00
C ALA A 68 9.26 -1.14 -4.42
N LEU A 69 10.42 -1.79 -4.59
CA LEU A 69 11.73 -1.21 -4.23
C LEU A 69 12.06 0.04 -5.05
N LEU A 70 11.76 0.02 -6.36
CA LEU A 70 11.92 1.19 -7.24
C LEU A 70 11.03 2.35 -6.81
N GLU A 71 9.78 2.05 -6.51
CA GLU A 71 8.82 3.04 -6.04
C GLU A 71 9.29 3.68 -4.74
N MET A 72 9.72 2.90 -3.75
CA MET A 72 10.28 3.42 -2.50
C MET A 72 11.52 4.30 -2.73
N SER A 73 12.35 3.98 -3.72
CA SER A 73 13.53 4.79 -4.08
C SER A 73 13.16 6.16 -4.65
N ASN A 74 12.04 6.26 -5.37
CA ASN A 74 11.64 7.47 -6.09
C ASN A 74 10.68 8.38 -5.30
N LEU A 75 10.12 7.93 -4.18
CA LEU A 75 9.11 8.66 -3.40
C LEU A 75 9.52 10.09 -3.02
N GLN A 76 10.80 10.32 -2.72
CA GLN A 76 11.30 11.62 -2.27
C GLN A 76 11.30 12.70 -3.36
N GLN A 77 11.36 12.30 -4.63
CA GLN A 77 11.40 13.21 -5.77
C GLN A 77 10.01 13.73 -6.18
N VAL A 78 8.95 13.11 -5.63
CA VAL A 78 7.57 13.48 -5.95
C VAL A 78 7.22 14.78 -5.25
N ALA A 79 6.70 15.77 -6.00
CA ALA A 79 6.19 17.02 -5.45
C ALA A 79 5.01 16.75 -4.51
N ARG A 80 4.92 17.53 -3.42
CA ARG A 80 3.89 17.38 -2.36
C ARG A 80 3.24 18.73 -2.06
N ASN A 81 2.77 19.40 -3.07
CA ASN A 81 2.19 20.74 -3.01
C ASN A 81 0.77 20.83 -3.61
N GLU A 82 0.15 19.68 -3.86
CA GLU A 82 -1.21 19.60 -4.36
C GLU A 82 -2.21 19.68 -3.20
N ARG A 83 -3.34 20.37 -3.43
CA ARG A 83 -4.46 20.39 -2.49
C ARG A 83 -5.33 19.16 -2.74
N ILE A 84 -5.45 18.30 -1.75
CA ILE A 84 -6.11 17.01 -1.85
C ILE A 84 -7.34 17.02 -0.96
N GLN A 85 -8.50 16.67 -1.51
CA GLN A 85 -9.72 16.39 -0.78
C GLN A 85 -9.87 14.87 -0.67
N LEU A 86 -10.02 14.35 0.56
CA LEU A 86 -9.92 12.91 0.79
C LEU A 86 -11.20 12.14 0.46
N ALA A 87 -12.39 12.73 0.66
CA ALA A 87 -13.64 11.99 0.42
C ALA A 87 -13.77 11.53 -1.04
N PRO A 88 -13.57 12.37 -2.09
CA PRO A 88 -13.62 11.89 -3.47
C PRO A 88 -12.56 10.82 -3.79
N MET A 89 -11.37 10.97 -3.24
CA MET A 89 -10.28 9.99 -3.41
C MET A 89 -10.65 8.62 -2.80
N ILE A 90 -11.28 8.59 -1.63
CA ILE A 90 -11.72 7.36 -0.98
C ILE A 90 -12.79 6.67 -1.83
N GLU A 91 -13.72 7.41 -2.43
CA GLU A 91 -14.75 6.86 -3.33
C GLU A 91 -14.12 6.25 -4.60
N GLU A 92 -13.09 6.88 -5.16
CA GLU A 92 -12.33 6.34 -6.28
C GLU A 92 -11.64 5.03 -5.89
N ILE A 93 -10.98 4.99 -4.73
CA ILE A 93 -10.33 3.78 -4.18
C ILE A 93 -11.35 2.66 -3.97
N PHE A 94 -12.55 2.96 -3.48
CA PHE A 94 -13.59 1.96 -3.31
C PHE A 94 -14.05 1.40 -4.65
N THR A 95 -14.14 2.23 -5.68
CA THR A 95 -14.45 1.79 -7.05
C THR A 95 -13.38 0.84 -7.58
N ASP A 96 -12.11 1.15 -7.37
CA ASP A 96 -11.00 0.30 -7.80
C ASP A 96 -10.91 -1.01 -7.02
N LEU A 97 -11.30 -1.01 -5.76
CA LEU A 97 -11.31 -2.19 -4.90
C LEU A 97 -12.62 -3.01 -4.98
N ALA A 98 -13.67 -2.52 -5.63
CA ALA A 98 -14.95 -3.21 -5.75
C ALA A 98 -14.83 -4.66 -6.25
N PRO A 99 -14.06 -4.99 -7.33
CA PRO A 99 -13.92 -6.37 -7.78
C PRO A 99 -13.31 -7.30 -6.72
N LEU A 100 -12.40 -6.78 -5.88
CA LEU A 100 -11.77 -7.54 -4.81
C LEU A 100 -12.71 -7.70 -3.62
N SER A 101 -13.37 -6.63 -3.20
CA SER A 101 -14.31 -6.63 -2.07
C SER A 101 -15.52 -7.51 -2.36
N ASP A 102 -16.08 -7.48 -3.56
CA ASP A 102 -17.17 -8.35 -4.00
C ASP A 102 -16.76 -9.81 -3.99
N LYS A 103 -15.57 -10.13 -4.54
CA LYS A 103 -15.02 -11.48 -4.55
C LYS A 103 -14.87 -12.06 -3.15
N LEU A 104 -14.49 -11.23 -2.16
CA LEU A 104 -14.26 -11.65 -0.77
C LEU A 104 -15.49 -11.45 0.12
N GLY A 105 -16.58 -10.85 -0.40
CA GLY A 105 -17.80 -10.56 0.35
C GLY A 105 -17.59 -9.54 1.46
N VAL A 106 -16.75 -8.51 1.24
CA VAL A 106 -16.42 -7.48 2.23
C VAL A 106 -17.11 -6.17 1.86
N THR A 107 -17.78 -5.54 2.80
CA THR A 107 -18.46 -4.25 2.60
C THR A 107 -17.52 -3.09 2.89
N LEU A 108 -17.46 -2.09 2.00
CA LEU A 108 -16.70 -0.86 2.17
C LEU A 108 -17.61 0.30 2.58
N THR A 109 -17.19 1.09 3.55
CA THR A 109 -17.91 2.29 4.01
C THR A 109 -16.93 3.42 4.28
N ALA A 110 -17.30 4.66 3.93
CA ALA A 110 -16.54 5.87 4.22
C ALA A 110 -17.35 6.84 5.07
N GLU A 111 -16.68 7.60 5.93
CA GLU A 111 -17.29 8.68 6.70
C GLU A 111 -16.31 9.83 6.94
N GLY A 112 -16.86 11.05 6.95
CA GLY A 112 -16.08 12.26 7.14
C GLY A 112 -15.34 12.71 5.86
N ASP A 113 -14.63 13.79 5.97
CA ASP A 113 -13.80 14.38 4.91
C ASP A 113 -12.66 15.20 5.53
N GLY A 114 -11.72 15.58 4.71
CA GLY A 114 -10.61 16.44 5.12
C GLY A 114 -9.80 16.89 3.91
N ILE A 115 -9.11 18.01 4.11
CA ILE A 115 -8.25 18.60 3.09
C ILE A 115 -6.82 18.61 3.61
N MET A 116 -5.90 18.19 2.78
CA MET A 116 -4.48 18.25 3.07
C MET A 116 -3.68 18.78 1.88
N THR A 117 -2.45 19.20 2.15
CA THR A 117 -1.47 19.50 1.11
C THR A 117 -0.48 18.35 1.03
N GLY A 118 -0.29 17.80 -0.17
CA GLY A 118 0.56 16.64 -0.36
C GLY A 118 0.79 16.27 -1.81
N SER A 119 1.10 15.03 -2.08
CA SER A 119 1.08 14.44 -3.41
C SER A 119 -0.15 13.56 -3.55
N ASP A 120 -1.02 13.89 -4.49
CA ASP A 120 -2.26 13.16 -4.79
C ASP A 120 -1.97 11.66 -5.00
N ALA A 121 -1.04 11.34 -5.89
CA ALA A 121 -0.65 9.97 -6.19
C ALA A 121 -0.12 9.18 -4.98
N LEU A 122 0.63 9.83 -4.07
CA LEU A 122 1.17 9.16 -2.89
C LEU A 122 0.09 8.95 -1.82
N ILE A 123 -0.79 9.93 -1.60
CA ILE A 123 -1.90 9.80 -0.64
C ILE A 123 -2.91 8.78 -1.12
N TYR A 124 -3.26 8.79 -2.42
CA TYR A 124 -4.08 7.73 -3.02
C TYR A 124 -3.48 6.34 -2.70
N ARG A 125 -2.19 6.18 -2.95
CA ARG A 125 -1.48 4.92 -2.73
C ARG A 125 -1.43 4.50 -1.26
N LEU A 126 -1.29 5.45 -0.34
CA LEU A 126 -1.34 5.20 1.10
C LEU A 126 -2.70 4.63 1.49
N ILE A 127 -3.80 5.30 1.11
CA ILE A 127 -5.17 4.90 1.46
C ILE A 127 -5.51 3.57 0.77
N PHE A 128 -5.15 3.42 -0.51
CA PHE A 128 -5.36 2.18 -1.26
C PHE A 128 -4.69 0.98 -0.57
N ASN A 129 -3.40 1.09 -0.19
CA ASN A 129 -2.69 -0.01 0.47
C ASN A 129 -3.31 -0.39 1.83
N LEU A 130 -3.76 0.59 2.62
CA LEU A 130 -4.44 0.33 3.89
C LEU A 130 -5.77 -0.38 3.66
N THR A 131 -6.58 0.12 2.73
CA THR A 131 -7.91 -0.42 2.43
C THR A 131 -7.81 -1.79 1.77
N GLU A 132 -6.90 -1.98 0.84
CA GLU A 132 -6.65 -3.27 0.19
C GLU A 132 -6.23 -4.34 1.22
N ASN A 133 -5.34 -4.00 2.15
CA ASN A 133 -4.97 -4.90 3.23
C ASN A 133 -6.16 -5.24 4.13
N ALA A 134 -6.97 -4.26 4.51
CA ALA A 134 -8.16 -4.45 5.32
C ALA A 134 -9.19 -5.35 4.63
N VAL A 135 -9.31 -5.31 3.30
CA VAL A 135 -10.13 -6.23 2.51
C VAL A 135 -9.52 -7.63 2.44
N LYS A 136 -8.23 -7.76 2.10
CA LYS A 136 -7.53 -9.03 1.92
C LYS A 136 -7.46 -9.88 3.20
N TYR A 137 -7.30 -9.23 4.34
CA TYR A 137 -7.18 -9.90 5.64
C TYR A 137 -8.46 -9.88 6.46
N ASN A 138 -9.59 -9.60 5.80
CA ASN A 138 -10.92 -9.65 6.40
C ASN A 138 -11.49 -11.08 6.42
N ARG A 139 -12.63 -11.20 7.08
CA ARG A 139 -13.45 -12.42 7.09
C ARG A 139 -14.54 -12.29 6.02
N PRO A 140 -15.00 -13.39 5.42
CA PRO A 140 -16.17 -13.37 4.56
C PRO A 140 -17.39 -12.76 5.27
N GLY A 141 -18.06 -11.83 4.62
CA GLY A 141 -19.17 -11.06 5.21
C GLY A 141 -18.74 -9.95 6.17
N GLY A 142 -17.46 -9.66 6.27
CA GLY A 142 -16.93 -8.58 7.08
C GLY A 142 -17.08 -7.19 6.44
N SER A 143 -16.52 -6.19 7.11
CA SER A 143 -16.56 -4.80 6.65
C SER A 143 -15.24 -4.09 6.83
N VAL A 144 -15.02 -3.07 6.02
CA VAL A 144 -13.94 -2.09 6.15
C VAL A 144 -14.57 -0.70 6.21
N ARG A 145 -14.16 0.10 7.18
CA ARG A 145 -14.55 1.50 7.32
C ARG A 145 -13.32 2.39 7.20
N VAL A 146 -13.40 3.35 6.31
CA VAL A 146 -12.42 4.44 6.19
C VAL A 146 -13.05 5.68 6.77
N SER A 147 -12.46 6.24 7.83
CA SER A 147 -12.96 7.48 8.46
C SER A 147 -11.91 8.57 8.43
N VAL A 148 -12.33 9.79 8.13
CA VAL A 148 -11.51 10.98 8.10
C VAL A 148 -12.06 12.00 9.07
N THR A 149 -11.20 12.48 9.97
CA THR A 149 -11.51 13.57 10.89
C THR A 149 -10.44 14.64 10.76
N GLN A 150 -10.84 15.88 10.55
CA GLN A 150 -9.93 17.03 10.53
C GLN A 150 -10.15 17.90 11.75
N GLU A 151 -9.07 18.15 12.49
CA GLU A 151 -9.06 19.03 13.66
C GLU A 151 -7.93 20.04 13.48
N LEU A 152 -8.29 21.33 13.28
CA LEU A 152 -7.34 22.44 13.11
C LEU A 152 -6.19 22.09 12.13
N GLU A 153 -5.03 21.77 12.66
CA GLU A 153 -3.81 21.50 11.88
C GLU A 153 -3.56 19.98 11.65
N LYS A 154 -4.46 19.11 12.10
CA LYS A 154 -4.30 17.66 12.03
C LYS A 154 -5.43 17.00 11.26
N LEU A 155 -5.07 16.10 10.42
CA LEU A 155 -5.98 15.20 9.73
C LEU A 155 -5.71 13.79 10.23
N LEU A 156 -6.77 13.12 10.68
CA LEU A 156 -6.71 11.76 11.18
C LEU A 156 -7.52 10.84 10.26
N LEU A 157 -6.82 9.98 9.55
CA LEU A 157 -7.38 8.93 8.72
C LEU A 157 -7.33 7.61 9.50
N ARG A 158 -8.44 6.91 9.63
CA ARG A 158 -8.52 5.56 10.20
C ARG A 158 -9.07 4.59 9.18
N VAL A 159 -8.42 3.44 9.06
CA VAL A 159 -8.94 2.29 8.32
C VAL A 159 -9.17 1.17 9.32
N SER A 160 -10.45 0.82 9.51
CA SER A 160 -10.90 -0.19 10.47
C SER A 160 -11.50 -1.37 9.73
N ASP A 161 -11.08 -2.58 10.06
CA ASP A 161 -11.60 -3.83 9.51
C ASP A 161 -12.18 -4.73 10.60
N THR A 162 -12.99 -5.69 10.19
CA THR A 162 -13.54 -6.76 11.06
C THR A 162 -12.83 -8.10 10.85
N GLY A 163 -11.56 -8.05 10.44
CA GLY A 163 -10.77 -9.19 10.04
C GLY A 163 -10.18 -10.03 11.18
N TYR A 164 -9.03 -10.62 10.91
CA TYR A 164 -8.40 -11.57 11.81
C TYR A 164 -7.55 -10.93 12.91
N GLY A 165 -7.30 -9.63 12.82
CA GLY A 165 -6.43 -8.90 13.73
C GLY A 165 -4.95 -9.16 13.51
N ILE A 166 -4.13 -8.42 14.29
CA ILE A 166 -2.67 -8.50 14.26
C ILE A 166 -2.19 -8.81 15.69
N PRO A 167 -1.47 -9.91 15.90
CA PRO A 167 -0.88 -10.22 17.20
C PRO A 167 0.00 -9.07 17.70
N GLU A 168 -0.02 -8.83 19.01
CA GLU A 168 0.63 -7.68 19.63
C GLU A 168 2.13 -7.61 19.31
N GLU A 169 2.79 -8.75 19.29
CA GLU A 169 4.22 -8.89 18.99
C GLU A 169 4.61 -8.40 17.58
N TYR A 170 3.66 -8.38 16.63
CA TYR A 170 3.91 -7.99 15.24
C TYR A 170 3.47 -6.56 14.90
N ARG A 171 2.71 -5.87 15.77
CA ARG A 171 2.13 -4.55 15.48
C ARG A 171 3.16 -3.49 15.09
N ARG A 172 4.40 -3.59 15.58
CA ARG A 172 5.51 -2.71 15.17
C ARG A 172 6.21 -3.18 13.91
N SER A 173 6.28 -4.49 13.72
CA SER A 173 7.04 -5.10 12.62
C SER A 173 6.28 -5.11 11.30
N ILE A 174 4.95 -4.97 11.29
CA ILE A 174 4.12 -4.97 10.07
C ILE A 174 4.47 -3.84 9.11
N PHE A 175 5.09 -2.75 9.58
CA PHE A 175 5.55 -1.63 8.77
C PHE A 175 6.96 -1.83 8.21
N GLN A 176 7.64 -2.93 8.56
CA GLN A 176 8.95 -3.25 7.98
C GLN A 176 8.79 -3.84 6.59
N PRO A 177 9.69 -3.51 5.64
CA PRO A 177 9.69 -4.12 4.31
C PRO A 177 9.76 -5.65 4.39
N PHE A 178 8.99 -6.33 3.54
CA PHE A 178 8.93 -7.79 3.41
C PHE A 178 8.39 -8.55 4.64
N PHE A 179 7.96 -7.84 5.69
CA PHE A 179 7.40 -8.48 6.87
C PHE A 179 6.00 -9.03 6.58
N ARG A 180 5.69 -10.21 7.13
CA ARG A 180 4.42 -10.90 7.00
C ARG A 180 4.15 -11.74 8.25
N VAL A 181 2.96 -11.60 8.84
CA VAL A 181 2.53 -12.35 10.03
C VAL A 181 2.37 -13.85 9.70
N ASP A 182 1.76 -14.17 8.56
CA ASP A 182 1.52 -15.54 8.11
C ASP A 182 1.96 -15.73 6.66
N LYS A 183 2.95 -16.62 6.45
CA LYS A 183 3.49 -16.92 5.11
C LYS A 183 2.54 -17.81 4.29
N SER A 184 1.59 -18.53 4.91
CA SER A 184 0.68 -19.45 4.24
C SER A 184 -0.52 -18.72 3.63
N ARG A 185 -1.23 -17.94 4.41
CA ARG A 185 -2.37 -17.12 3.94
C ARG A 185 -1.96 -16.06 2.93
N SER A 186 -0.77 -15.51 3.12
CA SER A 186 -0.24 -14.49 2.22
C SER A 186 0.15 -15.03 0.84
N ARG A 187 0.23 -16.35 0.62
CA ARG A 187 0.39 -16.95 -0.72
C ARG A 187 -0.90 -16.89 -1.51
N GLU A 188 -2.03 -17.03 -0.84
CA GLU A 188 -3.36 -17.05 -1.45
C GLU A 188 -3.76 -15.67 -2.02
N TYR A 189 -3.40 -14.58 -1.33
CA TYR A 189 -3.76 -13.21 -1.75
C TYR A 189 -2.63 -12.44 -2.44
N GLY A 190 -1.47 -13.05 -2.66
CA GLY A 190 -0.33 -12.52 -3.41
C GLY A 190 0.14 -11.14 -2.95
N GLY A 191 1.19 -11.04 -2.16
CA GLY A 191 1.74 -9.74 -1.75
C GLY A 191 3.20 -9.86 -1.34
N ALA A 192 4.01 -8.87 -1.72
CA ALA A 192 5.45 -8.84 -1.42
C ALA A 192 5.75 -8.45 0.05
N GLY A 193 4.74 -8.06 0.86
CA GLY A 193 4.95 -7.52 2.21
C GLY A 193 5.50 -6.09 2.20
N LEU A 194 5.16 -5.31 1.16
CA LEU A 194 5.68 -3.96 0.97
C LEU A 194 4.60 -2.87 1.12
N GLY A 195 3.31 -3.23 1.11
CA GLY A 195 2.22 -2.26 1.17
C GLY A 195 2.25 -1.38 2.43
N LEU A 196 2.38 -1.99 3.62
CA LEU A 196 2.42 -1.23 4.88
C LEU A 196 3.74 -0.48 5.09
N SER A 197 4.86 -0.98 4.59
CA SER A 197 6.12 -0.23 4.62
C SER A 197 6.06 1.01 3.71
N LEU A 198 5.36 0.91 2.59
CA LEU A 198 5.10 2.06 1.71
C LEU A 198 4.17 3.07 2.39
N VAL A 199 3.13 2.61 3.10
CA VAL A 199 2.29 3.49 3.94
C VAL A 199 3.14 4.25 4.95
N TRP A 200 4.06 3.58 5.64
CA TRP A 200 4.95 4.21 6.62
C TRP A 200 5.85 5.26 5.98
N GLU A 201 6.49 4.95 4.84
CA GLU A 201 7.35 5.92 4.12
C GLU A 201 6.55 7.13 3.62
N ILE A 202 5.39 6.92 2.99
CA ILE A 202 4.55 8.02 2.50
C ILE A 202 4.09 8.91 3.66
N THR A 203 3.68 8.31 4.78
CA THR A 203 3.27 9.05 5.97
C THR A 203 4.41 9.94 6.49
N ASN A 204 5.62 9.39 6.63
CA ASN A 204 6.79 10.15 7.07
C ASN A 204 7.16 11.28 6.10
N LEU A 205 7.07 11.04 4.78
CA LEU A 205 7.34 12.05 3.76
C LEU A 205 6.37 13.24 3.81
N HIS A 206 5.17 13.03 4.34
CA HIS A 206 4.18 14.08 4.56
C HIS A 206 4.21 14.63 6.00
N GLY A 207 5.23 14.29 6.81
CA GLY A 207 5.37 14.78 8.17
C GLY A 207 4.37 14.19 9.17
N GLY A 208 3.76 13.06 8.83
CA GLY A 208 2.76 12.37 9.63
C GLY A 208 3.29 11.21 10.47
N CYS A 209 2.37 10.46 11.05
CA CYS A 209 2.64 9.26 11.85
C CYS A 209 1.60 8.19 11.56
N VAL A 210 2.01 6.92 11.47
CA VAL A 210 1.11 5.76 11.32
C VAL A 210 1.30 4.79 12.47
N ARG A 211 0.18 4.23 12.97
CA ARG A 211 0.20 3.22 14.04
C ARG A 211 -0.97 2.25 13.94
N VAL A 212 -0.81 1.10 14.54
CA VAL A 212 -1.95 0.23 14.90
C VAL A 212 -2.58 0.85 16.15
N GLU A 213 -3.80 1.37 16.01
CA GLU A 213 -4.54 2.00 17.13
C GLU A 213 -5.18 0.92 17.99
N GLU A 214 -5.88 -0.04 17.35
CA GLU A 214 -6.48 -1.19 17.99
C GLU A 214 -6.32 -2.42 17.11
N SER A 215 -6.14 -3.58 17.73
CA SER A 215 -6.21 -4.86 17.01
C SER A 215 -6.51 -6.00 17.98
N SER A 216 -7.44 -6.84 17.58
CA SER A 216 -7.89 -8.02 18.31
C SER A 216 -8.39 -9.09 17.32
N ASP A 217 -8.94 -10.17 17.85
CA ASP A 217 -9.65 -11.19 17.07
C ASP A 217 -10.94 -10.67 16.40
N LYS A 218 -11.34 -9.43 16.67
CA LYS A 218 -12.53 -8.77 16.07
C LYS A 218 -12.16 -7.82 14.93
N GLY A 219 -10.88 -7.63 14.63
CA GLY A 219 -10.39 -6.78 13.56
C GLY A 219 -9.24 -5.88 13.96
N THR A 220 -8.89 -4.98 13.06
CA THR A 220 -7.78 -4.02 13.23
C THR A 220 -8.23 -2.61 12.85
N THR A 221 -7.72 -1.62 13.59
CA THR A 221 -7.76 -0.20 13.21
C THR A 221 -6.33 0.30 13.06
N ILE A 222 -5.99 0.77 11.85
CA ILE A 222 -4.76 1.50 11.58
C ILE A 222 -5.10 2.98 11.47
N ALA A 223 -4.41 3.80 12.26
CA ALA A 223 -4.55 5.24 12.26
C ALA A 223 -3.33 5.90 11.62
N VAL A 224 -3.60 6.89 10.77
CA VAL A 224 -2.61 7.76 10.11
C VAL A 224 -2.93 9.20 10.48
N GLU A 225 -2.00 9.87 11.13
CA GLU A 225 -2.06 11.31 11.40
C GLU A 225 -1.22 12.04 10.35
N LEU A 226 -1.80 13.04 9.71
CA LEU A 226 -1.16 13.88 8.70
C LEU A 226 -1.37 15.37 9.07
N PRO A 227 -0.48 16.28 8.64
CA PRO A 227 -0.75 17.70 8.70
C PRO A 227 -1.98 18.05 7.85
N ALA A 228 -2.93 18.80 8.41
CA ALA A 228 -4.07 19.31 7.64
C ALA A 228 -3.62 20.45 6.71
N GLY A 229 -4.25 20.58 5.54
CA GLY A 229 -4.14 21.76 4.72
C GLY A 229 -4.90 22.93 5.36
N ALA A 230 -4.44 24.14 5.18
CA ALA A 230 -5.21 25.30 5.60
C ALA A 230 -6.53 25.37 4.81
N GLU A 231 -7.65 25.47 5.51
CA GLU A 231 -8.91 25.89 4.90
C GLU A 231 -8.71 27.34 4.42
N THR A 232 -8.46 27.53 3.13
CA THR A 232 -8.65 28.86 2.57
C THR A 232 -10.14 29.12 2.55
N GLU A 233 -10.62 30.03 3.43
CA GLU A 233 -11.93 30.61 3.29
C GLU A 233 -12.11 31.04 1.82
N PRO A 234 -13.29 30.79 1.23
CA PRO A 234 -13.58 31.33 -0.10
C PRO A 234 -13.40 32.85 -0.02
N SER A 235 -12.44 33.38 -0.76
CA SER A 235 -12.23 34.82 -0.92
C SER A 235 -13.59 35.47 -1.21
N GLY A 236 -14.07 36.23 -0.22
CA GLY A 236 -15.33 36.92 -0.33
C GLY A 236 -15.34 37.71 -1.63
N ALA A 237 -16.30 37.42 -2.49
CA ALA A 237 -16.57 38.21 -3.68
C ALA A 237 -16.78 39.65 -3.25
N ASP A 238 -15.88 40.51 -3.66
CA ASP A 238 -16.08 41.95 -3.67
C ASP A 238 -17.41 42.26 -4.39
N ILE A 239 -18.41 42.56 -3.59
CA ILE A 239 -19.63 43.23 -4.08
C ILE A 239 -19.33 44.72 -3.99
N SER A 240 -19.01 45.33 -5.12
CA SER A 240 -19.09 46.76 -5.32
C SER A 240 -19.60 47.05 -6.72
#